data_80d8ef5df09217f3d6738166781b0a62
#
_entry.id   80d8ef5df09217f3d6738166781b0a62
#
_cell.length_a   1.000
_cell.length_b   1.000
_cell.length_c   1.000
_cell.angle_alpha   90.00
_cell.angle_beta   90.00
_cell.angle_gamma   90.00
#
_symmetry.space_group_name_H-M   'P 1'
#
loop_
_entity.id
_entity.type
_entity.pdbx_description
1 polymer ?
#
loop_
_entity_poly.entity_id
_entity_poly.type
_entity_poly.pdbx_seq_one_letter_code
_entity_poly.pdbx_strand_id
1 'polypeptide(L)'
;MEIHLKLTHLAIAAAAAMILPVAARAQDHLRTQIDTTVRLDRGGTVDLSLISGKIRVTGWDRPDVKIAASIDNGELRFDANPSRVSLSVEDSDESGRRRHRDVGDARYEVSVPRGSKLILEAVSGDITASGSQGEIEANSVSGDVEVTNGVREVSAEAVSGSVRASQINGNLRAETVSGDVRAESVTGDVEASSVSGNVKIVGVLSKEVRTETVSGDITYAGSIDAGGRYSYESHSGTIRLNIPRGTGAQFSVETFSGDVSADFPIQIRAGGSKREGHMEFTLGDGRARVTLETFSGRVVIDTGADSTTRRDDE
;
A
#
# COMPACT_ATOMS: atom_id res chain seq x y z
N MET A 1 -1.23 29.66 -82.45
CA MET A 1 -0.68 28.35 -81.98
C MET A 1 -0.86 28.36 -80.46
N GLU A 2 -2.04 27.91 -80.02
CA GLU A 2 -2.49 27.91 -78.65
C GLU A 2 -2.10 26.61 -77.96
N ILE A 3 -1.46 26.73 -76.83
CA ILE A 3 -1.13 25.59 -76.00
C ILE A 3 -2.01 25.67 -74.74
N HIS A 4 -3.04 24.80 -74.66
CA HIS A 4 -3.89 24.65 -73.52
C HIS A 4 -3.16 23.86 -72.45
N LEU A 5 -2.93 24.49 -71.30
CA LEU A 5 -2.46 23.83 -70.06
C LEU A 5 -3.64 23.39 -69.19
N LYS A 6 -3.89 22.10 -69.15
CA LYS A 6 -4.92 21.49 -68.26
C LYS A 6 -4.40 21.41 -66.83
N LEU A 7 -4.98 22.20 -65.92
CA LEU A 7 -4.84 22.01 -64.47
C LEU A 7 -5.74 20.87 -64.01
N THR A 8 -5.13 19.82 -63.55
CA THR A 8 -5.84 18.74 -62.81
C THR A 8 -5.94 19.10 -61.33
N HIS A 9 -7.16 19.33 -60.88
CA HIS A 9 -7.45 19.50 -59.44
C HIS A 9 -7.37 18.17 -58.71
N LEU A 10 -6.40 18.03 -57.80
CA LEU A 10 -6.31 16.91 -56.87
C LEU A 10 -7.21 17.23 -55.65
N ALA A 11 -8.37 16.58 -55.56
CA ALA A 11 -9.25 16.69 -54.42
C ALA A 11 -8.74 15.81 -53.30
N ILE A 12 -8.25 16.41 -52.20
CA ILE A 12 -7.91 15.73 -50.94
C ILE A 12 -9.21 15.55 -50.18
N ALA A 13 -9.74 14.33 -50.15
CA ALA A 13 -10.85 13.98 -49.29
C ALA A 13 -10.36 13.79 -47.85
N ALA A 14 -10.62 14.77 -47.00
CA ALA A 14 -10.43 14.64 -45.56
C ALA A 14 -11.55 13.77 -44.98
N ALA A 15 -11.22 12.53 -44.63
CA ALA A 15 -12.13 11.65 -43.88
C ALA A 15 -12.20 12.12 -42.42
N ALA A 16 -13.21 12.93 -42.11
CA ALA A 16 -13.54 13.24 -40.73
C ALA A 16 -14.15 11.98 -40.09
N ALA A 17 -13.38 11.29 -39.27
CA ALA A 17 -13.91 10.22 -38.40
C ALA A 17 -14.81 10.87 -37.34
N MET A 18 -16.12 10.79 -37.53
CA MET A 18 -17.11 11.12 -36.52
C MET A 18 -17.02 10.06 -35.41
N ILE A 19 -16.42 10.41 -34.30
CA ILE A 19 -16.53 9.66 -33.06
C ILE A 19 -17.92 9.96 -32.49
N LEU A 20 -18.87 9.10 -32.77
CA LEU A 20 -20.17 9.12 -32.10
C LEU A 20 -19.95 8.70 -30.64
N PRO A 21 -20.47 9.44 -29.66
CA PRO A 21 -20.48 8.98 -28.30
C PRO A 21 -21.44 7.79 -28.21
N VAL A 22 -20.89 6.58 -28.15
CA VAL A 22 -21.68 5.40 -27.77
C VAL A 22 -22.03 5.61 -26.30
N ALA A 23 -23.27 6.01 -26.05
CA ALA A 23 -23.87 5.89 -24.73
C ALA A 23 -23.95 4.39 -24.44
N ALA A 24 -22.93 3.86 -23.78
CA ALA A 24 -22.91 2.48 -23.31
C ALA A 24 -24.00 2.35 -22.24
N ARG A 25 -25.17 1.82 -22.65
CA ARG A 25 -26.09 1.21 -21.71
C ARG A 25 -25.36 0.04 -21.10
N ALA A 26 -25.27 0.02 -19.77
CA ALA A 26 -24.80 -1.13 -19.01
C ALA A 26 -25.62 -2.37 -19.45
N GLN A 27 -25.03 -3.20 -20.27
CA GLN A 27 -25.50 -4.55 -20.53
C GLN A 27 -24.58 -5.44 -19.72
N ASP A 28 -25.16 -6.16 -18.78
CA ASP A 28 -24.55 -7.20 -17.97
C ASP A 28 -24.01 -8.28 -18.92
N HIS A 29 -22.73 -8.18 -19.28
CA HIS A 29 -22.08 -9.11 -20.19
C HIS A 29 -21.02 -9.89 -19.45
N LEU A 30 -21.35 -11.13 -19.13
CA LEU A 30 -20.43 -12.15 -18.64
C LEU A 30 -19.42 -12.47 -19.76
N ARG A 31 -18.15 -12.24 -19.50
CA ARG A 31 -17.07 -12.38 -20.49
C ARG A 31 -15.86 -13.06 -19.88
N THR A 32 -15.16 -13.86 -20.65
CA THR A 32 -13.86 -14.42 -20.25
C THR A 32 -12.70 -13.44 -20.49
N GLN A 33 -12.92 -12.40 -21.27
CA GLN A 33 -11.94 -11.36 -21.56
C GLN A 33 -12.63 -10.00 -21.76
N ILE A 34 -12.04 -8.95 -21.19
CA ILE A 34 -12.47 -7.57 -21.32
C ILE A 34 -11.26 -6.72 -21.73
N ASP A 35 -11.39 -5.96 -22.82
CA ASP A 35 -10.45 -4.90 -23.19
C ASP A 35 -11.31 -3.68 -23.56
N THR A 36 -11.33 -2.70 -22.65
CA THR A 36 -12.20 -1.53 -22.80
C THR A 36 -11.60 -0.30 -22.15
N THR A 37 -12.09 0.85 -22.60
CA THR A 37 -11.76 2.15 -22.01
C THR A 37 -13.04 2.90 -21.74
N VAL A 38 -13.23 3.33 -20.50
CA VAL A 38 -14.42 4.05 -20.05
C VAL A 38 -14.05 5.33 -19.35
N ARG A 39 -14.87 6.36 -19.49
CA ARG A 39 -14.63 7.63 -18.82
C ARG A 39 -15.05 7.54 -17.36
N LEU A 40 -14.22 8.09 -16.48
CA LEU A 40 -14.49 8.19 -15.05
C LEU A 40 -14.39 9.66 -14.63
N ASP A 41 -15.35 10.15 -13.85
CA ASP A 41 -15.32 11.49 -13.29
C ASP A 41 -14.18 11.63 -12.26
N ARG A 42 -13.76 12.87 -12.03
CA ARG A 42 -12.70 13.17 -11.04
C ARG A 42 -13.12 12.68 -9.65
N GLY A 43 -12.26 11.89 -9.02
CA GLY A 43 -12.53 11.32 -7.70
C GLY A 43 -13.50 10.13 -7.74
N GLY A 44 -13.83 9.63 -8.90
CA GLY A 44 -14.63 8.42 -9.04
C GLY A 44 -13.92 7.20 -8.48
N THR A 45 -14.69 6.15 -8.22
CA THR A 45 -14.20 4.90 -7.59
C THR A 45 -13.93 3.83 -8.63
N VAL A 46 -12.80 3.15 -8.50
CA VAL A 46 -12.49 1.92 -9.24
C VAL A 46 -12.46 0.77 -8.24
N ASP A 47 -13.35 -0.18 -8.44
CA ASP A 47 -13.61 -1.31 -7.56
C ASP A 47 -13.32 -2.62 -8.30
N LEU A 48 -12.28 -3.32 -7.88
CA LEU A 48 -11.79 -4.53 -8.53
C LEU A 48 -11.75 -5.67 -7.53
N SER A 49 -12.45 -6.74 -7.83
CA SER A 49 -12.42 -7.94 -7.00
C SER A 49 -12.16 -9.19 -7.82
N LEU A 50 -11.35 -10.13 -7.28
CA LEU A 50 -11.11 -11.42 -7.88
C LEU A 50 -11.04 -12.54 -6.83
N ILE A 51 -11.22 -13.77 -7.29
CA ILE A 51 -11.09 -14.97 -6.45
C ILE A 51 -9.64 -15.45 -6.48
N SER A 52 -9.05 -15.65 -7.64
CA SER A 52 -7.67 -16.10 -7.81
C SER A 52 -6.97 -15.35 -8.93
N GLY A 53 -5.68 -15.05 -8.77
CA GLY A 53 -4.88 -14.42 -9.82
C GLY A 53 -4.18 -13.14 -9.41
N LYS A 54 -4.28 -12.07 -10.24
CA LYS A 54 -3.52 -10.82 -10.02
C LYS A 54 -4.30 -9.58 -10.40
N ILE A 55 -4.27 -8.58 -9.52
CA ILE A 55 -4.72 -7.21 -9.80
C ILE A 55 -3.50 -6.30 -9.92
N ARG A 56 -3.36 -5.62 -11.06
CA ARG A 56 -2.37 -4.57 -11.24
C ARG A 56 -3.04 -3.28 -11.64
N VAL A 57 -2.89 -2.24 -10.81
CA VAL A 57 -3.45 -0.91 -11.07
C VAL A 57 -2.32 0.11 -11.21
N THR A 58 -2.41 0.95 -12.25
CA THR A 58 -1.44 2.01 -12.49
C THR A 58 -2.16 3.35 -12.69
N GLY A 59 -1.78 4.35 -11.91
CA GLY A 59 -2.29 5.71 -12.04
C GLY A 59 -1.71 6.43 -13.28
N TRP A 60 -2.55 7.08 -14.09
CA TRP A 60 -2.15 7.86 -15.24
C TRP A 60 -2.82 9.24 -15.32
N ASP A 61 -2.33 10.10 -16.24
CA ASP A 61 -2.82 11.47 -16.36
C ASP A 61 -3.95 11.61 -17.41
N ARG A 62 -4.82 10.60 -17.53
CA ARG A 62 -5.99 10.61 -18.41
C ARG A 62 -7.27 10.52 -17.60
N PRO A 63 -8.41 11.07 -18.10
CA PRO A 63 -9.69 11.00 -17.41
C PRO A 63 -10.41 9.66 -17.59
N ASP A 64 -9.79 8.70 -18.24
CA ASP A 64 -10.39 7.42 -18.60
C ASP A 64 -9.81 6.30 -17.73
N VAL A 65 -10.56 5.23 -17.53
CA VAL A 65 -10.09 3.95 -16.99
C VAL A 65 -9.93 3.00 -18.16
N LYS A 66 -8.71 2.50 -18.36
CA LYS A 66 -8.44 1.41 -19.31
C LYS A 66 -8.34 0.11 -18.56
N ILE A 67 -9.09 -0.88 -19.00
CA ILE A 67 -9.16 -2.21 -18.40
C ILE A 67 -8.77 -3.24 -19.44
N ALA A 68 -7.76 -4.04 -19.13
CA ALA A 68 -7.44 -5.28 -19.83
C ALA A 68 -7.55 -6.39 -18.78
N ALA A 69 -8.55 -7.24 -18.91
CA ALA A 69 -8.83 -8.31 -17.96
C ALA A 69 -9.11 -9.62 -18.68
N SER A 70 -8.67 -10.72 -18.08
CA SER A 70 -8.92 -12.07 -18.56
C SER A 70 -9.07 -13.02 -17.38
N ILE A 71 -9.82 -14.10 -17.59
CA ILE A 71 -9.97 -15.22 -16.67
C ILE A 71 -9.84 -16.54 -17.43
N ASP A 72 -9.10 -17.49 -16.89
CA ASP A 72 -8.85 -18.77 -17.54
C ASP A 72 -10.10 -19.66 -17.54
N ASN A 73 -10.87 -19.66 -16.45
CA ASN A 73 -12.12 -20.39 -16.31
C ASN A 73 -13.06 -19.60 -15.40
N GLY A 74 -14.23 -19.22 -15.91
CA GLY A 74 -15.21 -18.39 -15.23
C GLY A 74 -15.67 -17.22 -16.08
N GLU A 75 -16.36 -16.31 -15.49
CA GLU A 75 -16.97 -15.18 -16.17
C GLU A 75 -16.66 -13.88 -15.40
N LEU A 76 -16.32 -12.83 -16.14
CA LEU A 76 -16.07 -11.49 -15.62
C LEU A 76 -17.33 -10.65 -15.72
N ARG A 77 -17.71 -10.05 -14.62
CA ARG A 77 -18.79 -9.06 -14.56
C ARG A 77 -18.19 -7.67 -14.56
N PHE A 78 -18.57 -6.88 -15.54
CA PHE A 78 -18.10 -5.50 -15.69
C PHE A 78 -19.28 -4.55 -15.67
N ASP A 79 -19.21 -3.55 -14.80
CA ASP A 79 -20.18 -2.47 -14.71
C ASP A 79 -19.44 -1.12 -14.66
N ALA A 80 -19.95 -0.14 -15.40
CA ALA A 80 -19.35 1.18 -15.48
C ALA A 80 -20.39 2.29 -15.57
N ASN A 81 -20.21 3.27 -14.71
CA ASN A 81 -20.91 4.53 -14.78
C ASN A 81 -19.93 5.70 -14.55
N PRO A 82 -20.31 6.97 -14.75
CA PRO A 82 -19.38 8.08 -14.61
C PRO A 82 -18.70 8.21 -13.26
N SER A 83 -19.30 7.72 -12.17
CA SER A 83 -18.76 7.83 -10.82
C SER A 83 -18.08 6.55 -10.29
N ARG A 84 -18.35 5.39 -10.91
CA ARG A 84 -17.82 4.10 -10.46
C ARG A 84 -17.59 3.15 -11.63
N VAL A 85 -16.47 2.49 -11.59
CA VAL A 85 -16.13 1.37 -12.47
C VAL A 85 -15.90 0.15 -11.59
N SER A 86 -16.62 -0.94 -11.84
CA SER A 86 -16.43 -2.19 -11.10
C SER A 86 -16.15 -3.37 -12.03
N LEU A 87 -15.24 -4.25 -11.57
CA LEU A 87 -14.88 -5.48 -12.24
C LEU A 87 -14.75 -6.59 -11.20
N SER A 88 -15.52 -7.65 -11.37
CA SER A 88 -15.54 -8.79 -10.46
C SER A 88 -15.61 -10.11 -11.22
N VAL A 89 -15.28 -11.19 -10.52
CA VAL A 89 -15.52 -12.56 -11.02
C VAL A 89 -16.91 -12.99 -10.62
N GLU A 90 -17.71 -13.49 -11.57
CA GLU A 90 -19.03 -14.06 -11.29
C GLU A 90 -18.90 -15.50 -10.80
N ASP A 91 -19.38 -15.78 -9.59
CA ASP A 91 -19.31 -17.10 -8.92
C ASP A 91 -20.62 -17.89 -8.96
N SER A 92 -21.71 -17.29 -9.49
CA SER A 92 -23.04 -17.89 -9.47
C SER A 92 -23.67 -17.96 -10.85
N ASP A 93 -24.54 -18.95 -11.03
CA ASP A 93 -25.41 -19.00 -12.22
C ASP A 93 -26.63 -18.09 -12.08
N GLU A 94 -27.37 -17.86 -13.17
CA GLU A 94 -28.62 -17.06 -13.19
C GLU A 94 -29.68 -17.55 -12.19
N SER A 95 -29.55 -18.79 -11.69
CA SER A 95 -30.45 -19.36 -10.68
C SER A 95 -29.94 -19.15 -9.23
N GLY A 96 -28.83 -18.41 -9.04
CA GLY A 96 -28.25 -18.12 -7.73
C GLY A 96 -27.57 -19.34 -7.07
N ARG A 97 -27.35 -20.42 -7.83
CA ARG A 97 -26.62 -21.59 -7.34
C ARG A 97 -25.14 -21.41 -7.58
N ARG A 98 -24.34 -21.49 -6.54
CA ARG A 98 -22.87 -21.49 -6.65
C ARG A 98 -22.45 -22.62 -7.58
N ARG A 99 -21.83 -22.30 -8.69
CA ARG A 99 -21.18 -23.31 -9.54
C ARG A 99 -19.94 -23.77 -8.80
N HIS A 100 -19.91 -25.03 -8.38
CA HIS A 100 -18.71 -25.73 -7.94
C HIS A 100 -17.77 -26.00 -9.13
N ARG A 101 -17.49 -24.98 -9.95
CA ARG A 101 -16.43 -25.04 -10.95
C ARG A 101 -15.21 -24.37 -10.32
N ASP A 102 -14.08 -24.99 -10.49
CA ASP A 102 -12.81 -24.35 -10.18
C ASP A 102 -12.72 -23.07 -10.98
N VAL A 103 -12.92 -21.92 -10.30
CA VAL A 103 -12.74 -20.61 -10.90
C VAL A 103 -11.25 -20.47 -11.20
N GLY A 104 -10.92 -20.23 -12.46
CA GLY A 104 -9.53 -20.10 -12.91
C GLY A 104 -8.89 -18.79 -12.46
N ASP A 105 -7.61 -18.65 -12.72
CA ASP A 105 -6.87 -17.43 -12.43
C ASP A 105 -7.35 -16.27 -13.30
N ALA A 106 -7.63 -15.15 -12.66
CA ALA A 106 -7.95 -13.91 -13.33
C ALA A 106 -6.73 -12.96 -13.32
N ARG A 107 -6.58 -12.19 -14.39
CA ARG A 107 -5.55 -11.17 -14.51
C ARG A 107 -6.17 -9.84 -14.88
N TYR A 108 -6.00 -8.85 -14.03
CA TYR A 108 -6.48 -7.49 -14.26
C TYR A 108 -5.29 -6.54 -14.41
N GLU A 109 -5.22 -5.86 -15.55
CA GLU A 109 -4.30 -4.77 -15.80
C GLU A 109 -5.13 -3.51 -16.05
N VAL A 110 -5.14 -2.61 -15.09
CA VAL A 110 -6.03 -1.45 -15.09
C VAL A 110 -5.23 -0.17 -14.96
N SER A 111 -5.45 0.75 -15.89
CA SER A 111 -4.91 2.11 -15.79
C SER A 111 -6.02 3.06 -15.40
N VAL A 112 -5.80 3.86 -14.35
CA VAL A 112 -6.84 4.69 -13.73
C VAL A 112 -6.42 6.16 -13.64
N PRO A 113 -7.34 7.12 -13.69
CA PRO A 113 -7.03 8.50 -13.36
C PRO A 113 -6.38 8.60 -11.97
N ARG A 114 -5.27 9.33 -11.82
CA ARG A 114 -4.52 9.36 -10.54
C ARG A 114 -5.34 9.72 -9.32
N GLY A 115 -6.36 10.56 -9.45
CA GLY A 115 -7.21 10.99 -8.34
C GLY A 115 -8.35 10.05 -7.96
N SER A 116 -8.44 8.87 -8.58
CA SER A 116 -9.51 7.89 -8.29
C SER A 116 -9.33 7.22 -6.95
N LYS A 117 -10.44 6.96 -6.24
CA LYS A 117 -10.45 6.02 -5.11
C LYS A 117 -10.33 4.60 -5.64
N LEU A 118 -9.44 3.80 -5.06
CA LEU A 118 -9.22 2.40 -5.40
C LEU A 118 -9.74 1.50 -4.27
N ILE A 119 -10.57 0.52 -4.63
CA ILE A 119 -10.99 -0.57 -3.75
C ILE A 119 -10.57 -1.85 -4.46
N LEU A 120 -9.61 -2.58 -3.90
CA LEU A 120 -8.97 -3.72 -4.51
C LEU A 120 -9.08 -4.91 -3.57
N GLU A 121 -9.75 -5.98 -4.01
CA GLU A 121 -10.01 -7.15 -3.18
C GLU A 121 -9.59 -8.44 -3.89
N ALA A 122 -8.87 -9.31 -3.21
CA ALA A 122 -8.49 -10.62 -3.70
C ALA A 122 -8.68 -11.70 -2.62
N VAL A 123 -9.18 -12.88 -3.01
CA VAL A 123 -9.21 -14.02 -2.10
C VAL A 123 -7.88 -14.78 -2.16
N SER A 124 -7.44 -15.19 -3.34
CA SER A 124 -6.16 -15.87 -3.56
C SER A 124 -5.41 -15.19 -4.69
N GLY A 125 -4.91 -14.00 -4.44
CA GLY A 125 -4.29 -13.23 -5.50
C GLY A 125 -3.45 -12.07 -5.01
N ASP A 126 -2.45 -11.70 -5.80
CA ASP A 126 -1.58 -10.57 -5.54
C ASP A 126 -2.22 -9.27 -6.01
N ILE A 127 -2.07 -8.23 -5.22
CA ILE A 127 -2.51 -6.88 -5.53
C ILE A 127 -1.30 -5.96 -5.65
N THR A 128 -1.18 -5.28 -6.78
CA THR A 128 -0.17 -4.24 -7.00
C THR A 128 -0.83 -2.94 -7.42
N ALA A 129 -0.68 -1.88 -6.65
CA ALA A 129 -1.19 -0.55 -6.98
C ALA A 129 -0.04 0.47 -7.04
N SER A 130 0.02 1.27 -8.09
CA SER A 130 1.09 2.25 -8.27
C SER A 130 0.61 3.58 -8.83
N GLY A 131 1.16 4.68 -8.28
CA GLY A 131 0.98 6.03 -8.83
C GLY A 131 -0.42 6.63 -8.65
N SER A 132 -1.22 6.16 -7.69
CA SER A 132 -2.50 6.77 -7.35
C SER A 132 -2.33 7.94 -6.38
N GLN A 133 -3.10 9.00 -6.63
CA GLN A 133 -3.21 10.17 -5.76
C GLN A 133 -4.53 10.19 -4.97
N GLY A 134 -5.40 9.23 -5.19
CA GLY A 134 -6.62 8.99 -4.43
C GLY A 134 -6.36 8.11 -3.21
N GLU A 135 -7.42 7.82 -2.49
CA GLU A 135 -7.44 6.83 -1.42
C GLU A 135 -7.27 5.42 -2.00
N ILE A 136 -6.48 4.58 -1.34
CA ILE A 136 -6.25 3.19 -1.74
C ILE A 136 -6.66 2.29 -0.58
N GLU A 137 -7.55 1.35 -0.86
CA GLU A 137 -7.94 0.25 0.00
C GLU A 137 -7.63 -1.06 -0.74
N ALA A 138 -6.71 -1.86 -0.24
CA ALA A 138 -6.22 -3.06 -0.91
C ALA A 138 -6.16 -4.24 0.07
N ASN A 139 -7.03 -5.24 -0.14
CA ASN A 139 -7.26 -6.35 0.77
C ASN A 139 -7.06 -7.69 0.07
N SER A 140 -6.18 -8.54 0.61
CA SER A 140 -5.99 -9.92 0.13
C SER A 140 -6.11 -10.94 1.26
N VAL A 141 -6.80 -12.05 1.01
CA VAL A 141 -6.81 -13.15 1.99
C VAL A 141 -5.55 -14.01 1.84
N SER A 142 -5.18 -14.36 0.62
CA SER A 142 -3.98 -15.16 0.35
C SER A 142 -3.25 -14.59 -0.85
N GLY A 143 -2.30 -13.76 -0.62
CA GLY A 143 -1.49 -13.10 -1.64
C GLY A 143 -0.83 -11.83 -1.08
N ASP A 144 0.18 -11.38 -1.77
CA ASP A 144 0.92 -10.18 -1.39
C ASP A 144 0.18 -8.91 -1.83
N VAL A 145 0.25 -7.87 -0.99
CA VAL A 145 -0.25 -6.54 -1.30
C VAL A 145 0.91 -5.56 -1.41
N GLU A 146 1.06 -4.95 -2.58
CA GLU A 146 2.11 -3.98 -2.84
C GLU A 146 1.52 -2.63 -3.30
N VAL A 147 1.83 -1.57 -2.57
CA VAL A 147 1.42 -0.20 -2.92
C VAL A 147 2.63 0.70 -3.05
N THR A 148 2.74 1.38 -4.18
CA THR A 148 3.87 2.26 -4.48
C THR A 148 3.40 3.62 -4.99
N ASN A 149 4.04 4.71 -4.55
CA ASN A 149 3.71 6.08 -4.96
C ASN A 149 2.24 6.49 -4.67
N GLY A 150 1.76 6.17 -3.46
CA GLY A 150 0.47 6.67 -2.95
C GLY A 150 0.59 8.08 -2.38
N VAL A 151 -0.47 8.89 -2.48
CA VAL A 151 -0.41 10.31 -2.03
C VAL A 151 -1.39 10.63 -0.90
N ARG A 152 -2.40 9.84 -0.69
CA ARG A 152 -3.39 10.07 0.38
C ARG A 152 -3.34 8.96 1.40
N GLU A 153 -4.49 8.57 1.88
CA GLU A 153 -4.65 7.44 2.76
C GLU A 153 -4.48 6.13 2.00
N VAL A 154 -3.61 5.28 2.52
CA VAL A 154 -3.36 3.94 1.99
C VAL A 154 -3.64 2.94 3.10
N SER A 155 -4.65 2.09 2.90
CA SER A 155 -4.93 0.89 3.71
C SER A 155 -4.58 -0.35 2.90
N ALA A 156 -3.66 -1.16 3.40
CA ALA A 156 -3.20 -2.37 2.75
C ALA A 156 -3.23 -3.53 3.76
N GLU A 157 -4.07 -4.51 3.50
CA GLU A 157 -4.31 -5.60 4.44
C GLU A 157 -4.13 -6.97 3.77
N ALA A 158 -3.51 -7.90 4.48
CA ALA A 158 -3.40 -9.30 4.06
C ALA A 158 -3.72 -10.24 5.23
N VAL A 159 -4.24 -11.44 4.94
CA VAL A 159 -4.34 -12.46 5.99
C VAL A 159 -3.13 -13.40 5.92
N SER A 160 -2.85 -13.95 4.76
CA SER A 160 -1.69 -14.82 4.53
C SER A 160 -0.90 -14.29 3.34
N GLY A 161 -0.05 -13.34 3.58
CA GLY A 161 0.76 -12.67 2.57
C GLY A 161 1.48 -11.47 3.19
N SER A 162 2.45 -10.96 2.50
CA SER A 162 3.19 -9.78 2.94
C SER A 162 2.56 -8.51 2.42
N VAL A 163 2.64 -7.45 3.23
CA VAL A 163 2.25 -6.10 2.83
C VAL A 163 3.49 -5.24 2.63
N ARG A 164 3.61 -4.64 1.44
CA ARG A 164 4.70 -3.73 1.09
C ARG A 164 4.16 -2.39 0.65
N ALA A 165 4.53 -1.33 1.34
CA ALA A 165 4.17 0.03 0.98
C ALA A 165 5.43 0.87 0.83
N SER A 166 5.59 1.55 -0.30
CA SER A 166 6.76 2.37 -0.57
C SER A 166 6.43 3.70 -1.23
N GLN A 167 7.18 4.75 -0.88
CA GLN A 167 7.01 6.09 -1.44
C GLN A 167 5.59 6.63 -1.23
N ILE A 168 5.08 6.54 0.00
CA ILE A 168 3.75 7.02 0.37
C ILE A 168 3.86 8.46 0.90
N ASN A 169 3.15 9.38 0.26
CA ASN A 169 3.03 10.77 0.71
C ASN A 169 1.63 11.00 1.30
N GLY A 170 1.39 10.43 2.46
CA GLY A 170 0.12 10.40 3.17
C GLY A 170 0.15 9.35 4.27
N ASN A 171 -1.00 9.10 4.90
CA ASN A 171 -1.10 8.14 5.97
C ASN A 171 -1.08 6.70 5.45
N LEU A 172 -0.43 5.83 6.19
CA LEU A 172 -0.32 4.42 5.88
C LEU A 172 -0.85 3.57 7.03
N ARG A 173 -1.81 2.69 6.70
CA ARG A 173 -2.21 1.54 7.51
C ARG A 173 -1.83 0.27 6.77
N ALA A 174 -0.96 -0.55 7.35
CA ALA A 174 -0.45 -1.77 6.74
C ALA A 174 -0.54 -2.94 7.74
N GLU A 175 -1.37 -3.93 7.45
CA GLU A 175 -1.68 -5.00 8.38
C GLU A 175 -1.60 -6.37 7.74
N THR A 176 -1.11 -7.34 8.50
CA THR A 176 -1.19 -8.75 8.10
C THR A 176 -1.37 -9.67 9.30
N VAL A 177 -1.92 -10.86 9.07
CA VAL A 177 -1.96 -11.88 10.12
C VAL A 177 -0.73 -12.78 10.04
N SER A 178 -0.42 -13.29 8.87
CA SER A 178 0.72 -14.20 8.68
C SER A 178 1.55 -13.72 7.49
N GLY A 179 2.51 -12.91 7.76
CA GLY A 179 3.40 -12.33 6.75
C GLY A 179 4.17 -11.15 7.31
N ASP A 180 5.06 -10.61 6.53
CA ASP A 180 5.86 -9.44 6.89
C ASP A 180 5.17 -8.16 6.44
N VAL A 181 5.29 -7.10 7.23
CA VAL A 181 4.93 -5.74 6.85
C VAL A 181 6.20 -4.94 6.58
N ARG A 182 6.27 -4.28 5.43
CA ARG A 182 7.37 -3.40 5.06
C ARG A 182 6.87 -2.04 4.59
N ALA A 183 7.21 -1.00 5.32
CA ALA A 183 6.93 0.39 4.98
C ALA A 183 8.24 1.14 4.70
N GLU A 184 8.35 1.75 3.52
CA GLU A 184 9.56 2.47 3.11
C GLU A 184 9.22 3.86 2.57
N SER A 185 9.95 4.88 3.03
CA SER A 185 9.79 6.26 2.53
C SER A 185 8.35 6.76 2.63
N VAL A 186 7.79 6.72 3.83
CA VAL A 186 6.44 7.24 4.12
C VAL A 186 6.55 8.63 4.72
N THR A 187 5.73 9.57 4.22
CA THR A 187 5.58 10.91 4.78
C THR A 187 4.14 11.07 5.24
N GLY A 188 3.89 10.92 6.52
CA GLY A 188 2.57 10.91 7.16
C GLY A 188 2.53 9.89 8.29
N ASP A 189 1.36 9.74 8.92
CA ASP A 189 1.23 8.83 10.05
C ASP A 189 1.27 7.36 9.58
N VAL A 190 1.90 6.50 10.40
CA VAL A 190 2.11 5.09 10.05
C VAL A 190 1.55 4.20 11.15
N GLU A 191 0.63 3.33 10.76
CA GLU A 191 0.17 2.20 11.55
C GLU A 191 0.54 0.91 10.83
N ALA A 192 1.34 0.06 11.47
CA ALA A 192 1.84 -1.18 10.87
C ALA A 192 1.77 -2.34 11.85
N SER A 193 1.06 -3.41 11.51
CA SER A 193 0.88 -4.54 12.41
C SER A 193 0.98 -5.90 11.74
N SER A 194 1.48 -6.89 12.49
CA SER A 194 1.47 -8.30 12.11
C SER A 194 1.17 -9.18 13.32
N VAL A 195 0.45 -10.27 13.14
CA VAL A 195 0.34 -11.26 14.23
C VAL A 195 1.54 -12.20 14.22
N SER A 196 1.90 -12.74 13.07
CA SER A 196 3.03 -13.66 12.93
C SER A 196 3.90 -13.24 11.75
N GLY A 197 4.82 -12.35 12.01
CA GLY A 197 5.73 -11.83 10.99
C GLY A 197 6.46 -10.59 11.48
N ASN A 198 7.44 -10.17 10.73
CA ASN A 198 8.26 -9.03 11.06
C ASN A 198 7.66 -7.73 10.52
N VAL A 199 7.81 -6.67 11.28
CA VAL A 199 7.44 -5.32 10.83
C VAL A 199 8.70 -4.49 10.65
N LYS A 200 8.92 -4.02 9.42
CA LYS A 200 10.08 -3.21 9.06
C LYS A 200 9.66 -1.86 8.51
N ILE A 201 10.10 -0.80 9.17
CA ILE A 201 9.81 0.58 8.80
C ILE A 201 11.14 1.31 8.56
N VAL A 202 11.32 1.86 7.36
CA VAL A 202 12.57 2.49 6.93
C VAL A 202 12.31 3.84 6.26
N GLY A 203 13.08 4.86 6.66
CA GLY A 203 13.06 6.17 5.99
C GLY A 203 11.73 6.92 6.10
N VAL A 204 11.06 6.77 7.24
CA VAL A 204 9.77 7.41 7.50
C VAL A 204 9.97 8.80 8.08
N LEU A 205 9.19 9.77 7.58
CA LEU A 205 9.07 11.13 8.09
C LEU A 205 7.66 11.31 8.65
N SER A 206 7.47 10.94 9.90
CA SER A 206 6.17 10.92 10.57
C SER A 206 6.23 11.54 11.96
N LYS A 207 5.10 12.05 12.41
CA LYS A 207 4.90 12.47 13.81
C LYS A 207 4.21 11.41 14.66
N GLU A 208 3.58 10.43 14.02
CA GLU A 208 2.94 9.33 14.71
C GLU A 208 3.26 8.01 14.02
N VAL A 209 3.92 7.11 14.75
CA VAL A 209 4.19 5.75 14.30
C VAL A 209 3.71 4.79 15.37
N ARG A 210 2.80 3.91 14.98
CA ARG A 210 2.33 2.81 15.81
C ARG A 210 2.66 1.49 15.14
N THR A 211 3.35 0.62 15.84
CA THR A 211 3.75 -0.68 15.32
C THR A 211 3.49 -1.76 16.34
N GLU A 212 2.87 -2.84 15.91
CA GLU A 212 2.50 -3.95 16.78
C GLU A 212 2.80 -5.31 16.13
N THR A 213 3.35 -6.25 16.88
CA THR A 213 3.44 -7.64 16.47
C THR A 213 3.27 -8.58 17.67
N VAL A 214 2.66 -9.74 17.45
CA VAL A 214 2.58 -10.76 18.51
C VAL A 214 3.82 -11.64 18.48
N SER A 215 4.18 -12.16 17.32
CA SER A 215 5.37 -13.02 17.17
C SER A 215 6.18 -12.57 15.98
N GLY A 216 7.19 -11.78 16.23
CA GLY A 216 8.09 -11.25 15.20
C GLY A 216 8.93 -10.09 15.69
N ASP A 217 9.87 -9.71 14.88
CA ASP A 217 10.75 -8.57 15.15
C ASP A 217 10.18 -7.28 14.58
N ILE A 218 10.34 -6.19 15.33
CA ILE A 218 10.06 -4.83 14.85
C ILE A 218 11.41 -4.17 14.58
N THR A 219 11.57 -3.66 13.37
CA THR A 219 12.75 -2.86 13.00
C THR A 219 12.30 -1.50 12.49
N TYR A 220 12.73 -0.45 13.18
CA TYR A 220 12.55 0.93 12.76
C TYR A 220 13.91 1.54 12.42
N ALA A 221 14.02 2.16 11.26
CA ALA A 221 15.20 2.93 10.86
C ALA A 221 14.73 4.25 10.23
N GLY A 222 14.79 5.33 10.99
CA GLY A 222 14.27 6.63 10.54
C GLY A 222 14.47 7.74 11.55
N SER A 223 14.04 8.95 11.19
CA SER A 223 14.07 10.11 12.07
C SER A 223 12.95 10.05 13.11
N ILE A 224 13.20 10.68 14.24
CA ILE A 224 12.21 10.96 15.28
C ILE A 224 11.94 12.46 15.24
N ASP A 225 10.71 12.85 14.87
CA ASP A 225 10.28 14.25 14.81
C ASP A 225 10.11 14.81 16.21
N ALA A 226 10.51 16.06 16.41
CA ALA A 226 10.34 16.76 17.67
C ALA A 226 8.84 16.95 18.00
N GLY A 227 8.38 16.40 19.11
CA GLY A 227 6.98 16.37 19.51
C GLY A 227 6.17 15.20 18.95
N GLY A 228 6.81 14.31 18.20
CA GLY A 228 6.19 13.09 17.70
C GLY A 228 5.92 12.04 18.79
N ARG A 229 5.07 11.09 18.46
CA ARG A 229 4.71 9.92 19.27
C ARG A 229 5.01 8.64 18.51
N TYR A 230 5.76 7.76 19.13
CA TYR A 230 6.21 6.51 18.54
C TYR A 230 5.95 5.38 19.53
N SER A 231 5.17 4.38 19.12
CA SER A 231 4.82 3.21 19.93
C SER A 231 5.20 1.94 19.19
N TYR A 232 5.94 1.08 19.84
CA TYR A 232 6.40 -0.20 19.31
C TYR A 232 6.09 -1.28 20.33
N GLU A 233 5.22 -2.21 19.98
CA GLU A 233 4.75 -3.28 20.86
C GLU A 233 5.03 -4.64 20.23
N SER A 234 5.75 -5.51 20.95
CA SER A 234 5.97 -6.90 20.55
C SER A 234 5.73 -7.83 21.73
N HIS A 235 4.87 -8.84 21.55
CA HIS A 235 4.73 -9.82 22.61
C HIS A 235 5.95 -10.75 22.70
N SER A 236 6.48 -11.19 21.55
CA SER A 236 7.65 -12.07 21.52
C SER A 236 8.51 -11.74 20.29
N GLY A 237 9.68 -11.17 20.52
CA GLY A 237 10.61 -10.78 19.47
C GLY A 237 11.49 -9.60 19.86
N THR A 238 12.32 -9.18 18.92
CA THR A 238 13.24 -8.04 19.12
C THR A 238 12.63 -6.76 18.59
N ILE A 239 12.60 -5.70 19.41
CA ILE A 239 12.33 -4.35 18.93
C ILE A 239 13.67 -3.65 18.73
N ARG A 240 14.02 -3.35 17.48
CA ARG A 240 15.25 -2.64 17.13
C ARG A 240 14.94 -1.25 16.56
N LEU A 241 15.43 -0.22 17.24
CA LEU A 241 15.39 1.14 16.74
C LEU A 241 16.78 1.59 16.31
N ASN A 242 16.87 2.05 15.07
CA ASN A 242 18.03 2.73 14.54
C ASN A 242 17.66 4.19 14.25
N ILE A 243 18.11 5.10 15.11
CA ILE A 243 17.73 6.51 15.08
C ILE A 243 18.97 7.40 14.85
N PRO A 244 18.81 8.60 14.26
CA PRO A 244 19.93 9.51 14.04
C PRO A 244 20.57 9.97 15.34
N ARG A 245 21.87 10.24 15.31
CA ARG A 245 22.56 10.92 16.42
C ARG A 245 21.96 12.30 16.64
N GLY A 246 21.81 12.67 17.91
CA GLY A 246 21.21 13.97 18.27
C GLY A 246 19.68 13.97 18.33
N THR A 247 19.05 12.81 18.18
CA THR A 247 17.61 12.66 18.44
C THR A 247 17.25 13.10 19.85
N GLY A 248 16.21 13.93 19.96
CA GLY A 248 15.66 14.41 21.25
C GLY A 248 14.35 13.72 21.58
N ALA A 249 14.38 12.71 22.46
CA ALA A 249 13.18 11.95 22.83
C ALA A 249 13.21 11.49 24.30
N GLN A 250 12.01 11.33 24.87
CA GLN A 250 11.78 10.61 26.12
C GLN A 250 11.42 9.18 25.76
N PHE A 251 12.17 8.23 26.31
CA PHE A 251 11.95 6.82 26.12
C PHE A 251 11.31 6.21 27.36
N SER A 252 10.25 5.43 27.15
CA SER A 252 9.63 4.54 28.10
C SER A 252 9.77 3.13 27.57
N VAL A 253 10.55 2.29 28.26
CA VAL A 253 10.80 0.91 27.84
C VAL A 253 10.23 -0.01 28.91
N GLU A 254 9.32 -0.91 28.51
CA GLU A 254 8.72 -1.91 29.36
C GLU A 254 9.04 -3.31 28.84
N THR A 255 9.60 -4.16 29.70
CA THR A 255 9.82 -5.57 29.38
C THR A 255 9.51 -6.43 30.61
N PHE A 256 8.78 -7.51 30.41
CA PHE A 256 8.50 -8.46 31.50
C PHE A 256 9.65 -9.46 31.66
N SER A 257 10.15 -10.00 30.55
CA SER A 257 11.26 -10.95 30.53
C SER A 257 12.12 -10.70 29.31
N GLY A 258 13.17 -9.92 29.45
CA GLY A 258 14.03 -9.60 28.32
C GLY A 258 15.12 -8.58 28.66
N ASP A 259 15.97 -8.34 27.69
CA ASP A 259 17.11 -7.46 27.81
C ASP A 259 16.89 -6.13 27.07
N VAL A 260 17.40 -5.05 27.65
CA VAL A 260 17.45 -3.73 27.01
C VAL A 260 18.91 -3.37 26.78
N SER A 261 19.28 -3.06 25.54
CA SER A 261 20.61 -2.61 25.17
C SER A 261 20.56 -1.33 24.33
N ALA A 262 21.55 -0.47 24.52
CA ALA A 262 21.74 0.73 23.72
C ALA A 262 23.25 0.93 23.45
N ASP A 263 23.58 1.54 22.31
CA ASP A 263 24.96 1.87 21.93
C ASP A 263 25.50 3.17 22.56
N PHE A 264 24.70 3.79 23.46
CA PHE A 264 25.01 5.03 24.16
C PHE A 264 24.77 4.89 25.69
N PRO A 265 25.44 5.71 26.51
CA PRO A 265 25.24 5.68 27.96
C PRO A 265 23.84 6.16 28.32
N ILE A 266 23.04 5.29 28.93
CA ILE A 266 21.71 5.62 29.44
C ILE A 266 21.86 6.24 30.82
N GLN A 267 21.39 7.48 30.98
CA GLN A 267 21.28 8.12 32.29
C GLN A 267 19.88 7.90 32.86
N ILE A 268 19.75 6.94 33.74
CA ILE A 268 18.50 6.69 34.46
C ILE A 268 18.33 7.78 35.52
N ARG A 269 17.25 8.55 35.47
CA ARG A 269 16.95 9.50 36.55
C ARG A 269 16.68 8.76 37.85
N ALA A 270 17.48 9.06 38.88
CA ALA A 270 17.24 8.58 40.23
C ALA A 270 15.95 9.20 40.78
N GLY A 271 14.87 8.45 40.80
CA GLY A 271 13.53 8.92 41.26
C GLY A 271 12.37 8.17 40.60
N GLY A 272 12.60 7.50 39.48
CA GLY A 272 11.63 6.60 38.88
C GLY A 272 11.47 5.35 39.76
N SER A 273 10.23 4.95 40.03
CA SER A 273 9.92 3.69 40.68
C SER A 273 10.57 2.57 39.88
N LYS A 274 11.65 1.97 40.43
CA LYS A 274 12.29 0.78 39.86
C LYS A 274 11.30 -0.38 40.02
N ARG A 275 10.27 -0.42 39.20
CA ARG A 275 9.55 -1.67 38.96
C ARG A 275 10.46 -2.52 38.09
N GLU A 276 10.64 -3.77 38.44
CA GLU A 276 11.35 -4.71 37.59
C GLU A 276 10.72 -4.65 36.19
N GLY A 277 11.55 -4.44 35.15
CA GLY A 277 11.12 -4.38 33.76
C GLY A 277 10.69 -3.02 33.20
N HIS A 278 10.69 -1.93 33.99
CA HIS A 278 10.34 -0.60 33.48
C HIS A 278 11.56 0.35 33.54
N MET A 279 11.87 1.00 32.43
CA MET A 279 13.00 1.93 32.32
C MET A 279 12.57 3.20 31.60
N GLU A 280 12.79 4.34 32.22
CA GLU A 280 12.61 5.67 31.59
C GLU A 280 13.93 6.41 31.50
N PHE A 281 14.19 6.99 30.33
CA PHE A 281 15.35 7.85 30.12
C PHE A 281 15.07 8.91 29.05
N THR A 282 15.88 9.93 29.02
CA THR A 282 15.77 11.02 28.06
C THR A 282 17.05 11.11 27.24
N LEU A 283 16.91 11.19 25.92
CA LEU A 283 17.96 11.45 24.96
C LEU A 283 17.78 12.88 24.42
N GLY A 284 18.86 13.64 24.32
CA GLY A 284 18.81 15.00 23.82
C GLY A 284 17.87 15.91 24.61
N ASP A 285 17.05 16.68 23.89
CA ASP A 285 16.11 17.65 24.48
C ASP A 285 14.75 17.03 24.93
N GLY A 286 14.53 15.77 24.65
CA GLY A 286 13.38 15.01 25.16
C GLY A 286 12.02 15.46 24.61
N ARG A 287 11.95 16.07 23.45
CA ARG A 287 10.68 16.60 22.91
C ARG A 287 9.75 15.56 22.36
N ALA A 288 10.26 14.50 21.75
CA ALA A 288 9.45 13.38 21.28
C ALA A 288 9.18 12.38 22.40
N ARG A 289 8.18 11.53 22.20
CA ARG A 289 7.87 10.41 23.10
C ARG A 289 7.99 9.10 22.34
N VAL A 290 8.78 8.17 22.89
CA VAL A 290 8.99 6.83 22.32
C VAL A 290 8.68 5.80 23.38
N THR A 291 7.72 4.95 23.10
CA THR A 291 7.30 3.84 23.97
C THR A 291 7.67 2.52 23.32
N LEU A 292 8.32 1.64 24.06
CA LEU A 292 8.79 0.33 23.63
C LEU A 292 8.31 -0.71 24.63
N GLU A 293 7.46 -1.60 24.19
CA GLU A 293 6.87 -2.62 25.06
C GLU A 293 7.13 -4.03 24.50
N THR A 294 7.71 -4.89 25.32
CA THR A 294 7.85 -6.30 24.97
C THR A 294 7.57 -7.19 26.17
N PHE A 295 6.81 -8.27 25.98
CA PHE A 295 6.60 -9.22 27.06
C PHE A 295 7.79 -10.15 27.22
N SER A 296 8.26 -10.75 26.12
CA SER A 296 9.41 -11.66 26.12
C SER A 296 10.28 -11.40 24.89
N GLY A 297 11.33 -10.63 25.05
CA GLY A 297 12.16 -10.27 23.90
C GLY A 297 13.28 -9.30 24.27
N ARG A 298 13.88 -8.74 23.25
CA ARG A 298 14.98 -7.78 23.41
C ARG A 298 14.60 -6.43 22.84
N VAL A 299 14.98 -5.37 23.52
CA VAL A 299 14.94 -4.00 22.99
C VAL A 299 16.38 -3.55 22.71
N VAL A 300 16.63 -3.13 21.47
CA VAL A 300 17.94 -2.63 20.99
C VAL A 300 17.73 -1.23 20.44
N ILE A 301 18.47 -0.25 20.97
CA ILE A 301 18.40 1.14 20.52
C ILE A 301 19.79 1.54 20.06
N ASP A 302 19.96 1.72 18.75
CA ASP A 302 21.21 2.09 18.12
C ASP A 302 21.12 3.52 17.58
N THR A 303 22.15 4.33 17.84
CA THR A 303 22.33 5.66 17.23
C THR A 303 23.34 5.56 16.09
N GLY A 304 22.93 4.94 14.99
CA GLY A 304 23.77 4.72 13.80
C GLY A 304 23.97 6.00 12.98
N ALA A 305 25.01 5.98 12.13
CA ALA A 305 25.15 6.99 11.08
C ALA A 305 24.00 6.91 10.10
N ASP A 306 23.59 8.07 9.56
CA ASP A 306 22.60 8.23 8.50
C ASP A 306 22.56 7.06 7.52
N SER A 307 21.45 6.34 7.48
CA SER A 307 21.23 5.24 6.54
C SER A 307 21.02 5.70 5.08
N THR A 308 21.38 6.94 4.78
CA THR A 308 21.22 7.57 3.47
C THR A 308 22.40 7.39 2.52
N THR A 309 23.47 6.67 2.90
CA THR A 309 24.63 6.52 2.00
C THR A 309 25.19 5.09 2.00
N ARG A 310 24.49 4.17 1.37
CA ARG A 310 25.12 3.06 0.65
C ARG A 310 24.54 3.03 -0.75
N ARG A 311 25.09 3.85 -1.63
CA ARG A 311 25.21 3.48 -3.04
C ARG A 311 26.19 2.32 -3.05
N ASP A 312 25.71 1.17 -3.45
CA ASP A 312 26.56 0.06 -3.83
C ASP A 312 27.27 0.48 -5.12
N ASP A 313 28.51 0.98 -4.98
CA ASP A 313 29.50 0.94 -6.03
C ASP A 313 30.21 -0.42 -5.89
N GLU A 314 29.77 -1.41 -6.71
CA GLU A 314 30.61 -2.43 -7.34
C GLU A 314 29.79 -3.24 -8.35
#